data_734a92a2bb38a2cebcf6bc8eea66418f
#
_entry.id   734a92a2bb38a2cebcf6bc8eea66418f
#
_cell.length_a   1.000
_cell.length_b   1.000
_cell.length_c   1.000
_cell.angle_alpha   90.00
_cell.angle_beta   90.00
_cell.angle_gamma   90.00
#
_symmetry.space_group_name_H-M   'P 1'
#
loop_
_entity.id
_entity.type
_entity.pdbx_description
1 polymer ?
#
loop_
_entity_poly.entity_id
_entity_poly.type
_entity_poly.pdbx_seq_one_letter_code
_entity_poly.pdbx_strand_id
1 'polypeptide(L)'
;MPYVYMLRCAGGALYTGWTTDPAARLHTHKNGAGKGGAKYTTSHKPQGFAYLEKLEDKSAALKREAALKKLSKPQKEALCAAWAQRSRPRLALATAEDAADILTLYGWYVENSTATFQITPPTLPQYRQWVADTLAVAPLLTARDADGRLLGFACAHRYHPREAFDWSCETTIYCAPDARGTGAAAALYGTLLQALTQQGWWNAYGVLADPNPASERFHAKQGFVCEGRSPRTGYKFGRWLGTSVWCQQLRSGTAAPAPVRAPLTAEELAPILQTYEALAAAPTEI
;
A
#
# COMPACT_ATOMS: atom_id res chain seq x y z
N MET A 1 -8.07 -18.52 -5.70
CA MET A 1 -7.37 -18.81 -6.95
C MET A 1 -5.94 -19.21 -6.67
N PRO A 2 -5.32 -20.14 -7.41
CA PRO A 2 -3.94 -20.55 -7.19
C PRO A 2 -2.94 -19.58 -7.83
N TYR A 3 -1.75 -19.54 -7.22
CA TYR A 3 -0.61 -18.76 -7.67
C TYR A 3 0.62 -19.64 -7.75
N VAL A 4 1.47 -19.39 -8.73
CA VAL A 4 2.84 -19.88 -8.78
C VAL A 4 3.77 -18.74 -8.39
N TYR A 5 4.84 -19.03 -7.68
CA TYR A 5 5.76 -18.00 -7.20
C TYR A 5 7.22 -18.43 -7.21
N MET A 6 8.12 -17.45 -7.24
CA MET A 6 9.52 -17.59 -6.83
C MET A 6 9.83 -16.64 -5.68
N LEU A 7 10.46 -17.17 -4.63
CA LEU A 7 10.94 -16.37 -3.50
C LEU A 7 12.43 -16.09 -3.69
N ARG A 8 12.83 -14.85 -3.50
CA ARG A 8 14.22 -14.48 -3.31
C ARG A 8 14.64 -14.90 -1.91
N CYS A 9 15.71 -15.69 -1.81
CA CYS A 9 16.27 -16.15 -0.55
C CYS A 9 17.65 -15.53 -0.30
N ALA A 10 18.10 -15.59 0.95
CA ALA A 10 19.45 -15.17 1.32
C ALA A 10 20.50 -15.87 0.44
N GLY A 11 21.56 -15.14 0.06
CA GLY A 11 22.56 -15.63 -0.90
C GLY A 11 22.11 -15.61 -2.37
N GLY A 12 20.99 -14.94 -2.69
CA GLY A 12 20.51 -14.76 -4.07
C GLY A 12 19.89 -16.01 -4.71
N ALA A 13 19.55 -17.01 -3.92
CA ALA A 13 18.86 -18.21 -4.41
C ALA A 13 17.37 -17.94 -4.69
N LEU A 14 16.79 -18.70 -5.64
CA LEU A 14 15.38 -18.64 -5.98
C LEU A 14 14.68 -19.95 -5.62
N TYR A 15 13.68 -19.87 -4.75
CA TYR A 15 12.80 -20.99 -4.42
C TYR A 15 11.47 -20.87 -5.19
N THR A 16 11.07 -21.93 -5.90
CA THR A 16 9.82 -21.98 -6.68
C THR A 16 8.78 -22.84 -6.00
N GLY A 17 7.54 -22.36 -5.92
CA GLY A 17 6.41 -23.08 -5.35
C GLY A 17 5.07 -22.57 -5.87
N TRP A 18 3.99 -23.18 -5.41
CA TRP A 18 2.63 -22.72 -5.66
C TRP A 18 1.84 -22.61 -4.35
N THR A 19 0.75 -21.84 -4.36
CA THR A 19 -0.12 -21.63 -3.20
C THR A 19 -1.48 -21.06 -3.62
N THR A 20 -2.48 -21.19 -2.76
CA THR A 20 -3.75 -20.47 -2.90
C THR A 20 -3.79 -19.18 -2.08
N ASP A 21 -2.85 -19.01 -1.15
CA ASP A 21 -2.69 -17.81 -0.32
C ASP A 21 -1.21 -17.41 -0.28
N PRO A 22 -0.79 -16.44 -1.14
CA PRO A 22 0.58 -15.97 -1.17
C PRO A 22 1.05 -15.35 0.14
N ALA A 23 0.19 -14.61 0.85
CA ALA A 23 0.57 -13.92 2.07
C ALA A 23 0.84 -14.91 3.22
N ALA A 24 -0.08 -15.84 3.46
CA ALA A 24 0.09 -16.91 4.44
C ALA A 24 1.30 -17.79 4.10
N ARG A 25 1.51 -18.07 2.80
CA ARG A 25 2.64 -18.88 2.36
C ARG A 25 3.99 -18.21 2.60
N LEU A 26 4.11 -16.92 2.30
CA LEU A 26 5.33 -16.17 2.57
C LEU A 26 5.62 -16.10 4.08
N HIS A 27 4.58 -15.86 4.89
CA HIS A 27 4.70 -15.87 6.34
C HIS A 27 5.22 -17.23 6.87
N THR A 28 4.66 -18.34 6.38
CA THR A 28 5.11 -19.70 6.74
C THR A 28 6.57 -19.93 6.39
N HIS A 29 7.00 -19.46 5.21
CA HIS A 29 8.39 -19.59 4.79
C HIS A 29 9.36 -18.72 5.62
N LYS A 30 8.96 -17.51 6.01
CA LYS A 30 9.80 -16.59 6.81
C LYS A 30 9.98 -17.07 8.26
N ASN A 31 8.95 -17.62 8.84
CA ASN A 31 8.92 -17.94 10.28
C ASN A 31 9.26 -19.40 10.60
N GLY A 32 9.49 -20.23 9.58
CA GLY A 32 9.89 -21.62 9.76
C GLY A 32 8.86 -22.49 10.52
N ALA A 33 7.65 -21.98 10.74
CA ALA A 33 6.67 -22.60 11.62
C ALA A 33 5.84 -23.66 10.89
N GLY A 34 6.00 -24.93 11.31
CA GLY A 34 5.04 -26.00 11.07
C GLY A 34 5.30 -26.87 9.82
N LYS A 35 4.48 -27.93 9.70
CA LYS A 35 4.56 -29.02 8.72
C LYS A 35 4.50 -28.63 7.21
N GLY A 36 4.54 -27.34 6.86
CA GLY A 36 4.42 -26.84 5.48
C GLY A 36 5.61 -26.03 4.95
N GLY A 37 6.64 -25.74 5.74
CA GLY A 37 7.86 -25.07 5.29
C GLY A 37 8.74 -26.05 4.49
N ALA A 38 9.21 -25.66 3.31
CA ALA A 38 10.17 -26.49 2.59
C ALA A 38 11.51 -26.47 3.34
N LYS A 39 12.16 -27.62 3.49
CA LYS A 39 13.50 -27.76 4.12
C LYS A 39 14.50 -26.71 3.58
N TYR A 40 14.37 -26.35 2.31
CA TYR A 40 15.23 -25.38 1.65
C TYR A 40 15.10 -23.96 2.20
N THR A 41 13.88 -23.51 2.51
CA THR A 41 13.65 -22.15 3.03
C THR A 41 13.94 -22.01 4.52
N THR A 42 14.15 -23.12 5.22
CA THR A 42 14.63 -23.11 6.61
C THR A 42 16.10 -22.72 6.69
N SER A 43 16.92 -23.21 5.75
CA SER A 43 18.37 -22.88 5.65
C SER A 43 18.65 -21.61 4.85
N HIS A 44 17.75 -21.22 3.93
CA HIS A 44 17.88 -20.04 3.07
C HIS A 44 16.69 -19.12 3.31
N LYS A 45 16.79 -18.26 4.30
CA LYS A 45 15.68 -17.35 4.73
C LYS A 45 15.14 -16.55 3.54
N PRO A 46 13.82 -16.65 3.23
CA PRO A 46 13.23 -15.92 2.13
C PRO A 46 13.07 -14.43 2.49
N GLN A 47 13.45 -13.59 1.56
CA GLN A 47 13.35 -12.14 1.65
C GLN A 47 11.97 -11.65 1.20
N GLY A 48 11.46 -12.18 0.06
CA GLY A 48 10.18 -11.80 -0.51
C GLY A 48 9.89 -12.51 -1.82
N PHE A 49 8.77 -12.17 -2.44
CA PHE A 49 8.47 -12.62 -3.79
C PHE A 49 9.38 -11.93 -4.81
N ALA A 50 10.03 -12.73 -5.65
CA ALA A 50 10.75 -12.28 -6.84
C ALA A 50 9.92 -12.49 -8.12
N TYR A 51 8.89 -13.32 -8.06
CA TYR A 51 7.93 -13.59 -9.13
C TYR A 51 6.62 -14.12 -8.52
N LEU A 52 5.49 -13.65 -9.02
CA LEU A 52 4.16 -14.13 -8.65
C LEU A 52 3.25 -14.09 -9.88
N GLU A 53 2.60 -15.21 -10.18
CA GLU A 53 1.69 -15.36 -11.30
C GLU A 53 0.41 -16.02 -10.82
N LYS A 54 -0.74 -15.40 -11.10
CA LYS A 54 -2.07 -15.92 -10.81
C LYS A 54 -2.50 -16.85 -11.94
N LEU A 55 -3.11 -17.97 -11.58
CA LEU A 55 -3.53 -18.97 -12.55
C LEU A 55 -5.01 -19.36 -12.35
N GLU A 56 -5.61 -19.92 -13.38
CA GLU A 56 -7.03 -20.21 -13.40
C GLU A 56 -7.41 -21.32 -12.40
N ASP A 57 -6.62 -22.40 -12.36
CA ASP A 57 -6.86 -23.55 -11.52
C ASP A 57 -5.58 -24.20 -10.96
N LYS A 58 -5.75 -25.17 -10.07
CA LYS A 58 -4.66 -25.91 -9.43
C LYS A 58 -3.81 -26.70 -10.44
N SER A 59 -4.42 -27.24 -11.50
CA SER A 59 -3.72 -28.03 -12.50
C SER A 59 -2.75 -27.14 -13.30
N ALA A 60 -3.22 -25.96 -13.71
CA ALA A 60 -2.40 -24.94 -14.35
C ALA A 60 -1.24 -24.51 -13.47
N ALA A 61 -1.49 -24.29 -12.14
CA ALA A 61 -0.43 -23.92 -11.19
C ALA A 61 0.64 -24.99 -11.05
N LEU A 62 0.27 -26.27 -10.96
CA LEU A 62 1.21 -27.38 -10.87
C LEU A 62 2.04 -27.54 -12.14
N LYS A 63 1.41 -27.44 -13.33
CA LYS A 63 2.11 -27.47 -14.63
C LYS A 63 3.10 -26.31 -14.74
N ARG A 64 2.69 -25.11 -14.34
CA ARG A 64 3.52 -23.92 -14.39
C ARG A 64 4.69 -23.99 -13.42
N GLU A 65 4.47 -24.45 -12.18
CA GLU A 65 5.51 -24.69 -11.18
C GLU A 65 6.58 -25.65 -11.72
N ALA A 66 6.14 -26.78 -12.32
CA ALA A 66 7.05 -27.77 -12.91
C ALA A 66 7.86 -27.17 -14.07
N ALA A 67 7.24 -26.34 -14.92
CA ALA A 67 7.92 -25.64 -16.00
C ALA A 67 8.96 -24.65 -15.45
N LEU A 68 8.61 -23.83 -14.45
CA LEU A 68 9.53 -22.88 -13.83
C LEU A 68 10.73 -23.58 -13.16
N LYS A 69 10.51 -24.74 -12.53
CA LYS A 69 11.60 -25.51 -11.90
C LYS A 69 12.65 -25.99 -12.90
N LYS A 70 12.25 -26.26 -14.15
CA LYS A 70 13.15 -26.71 -15.24
C LYS A 70 14.00 -25.59 -15.82
N LEU A 71 13.66 -24.32 -15.59
CA LEU A 71 14.42 -23.19 -16.10
C LEU A 71 15.79 -23.08 -15.43
N SER A 72 16.79 -22.69 -16.22
CA SER A 72 18.10 -22.30 -15.70
C SER A 72 18.04 -21.07 -14.79
N LYS A 73 19.07 -20.85 -13.97
CA LYS A 73 19.13 -19.65 -13.11
C LYS A 73 19.02 -18.34 -13.90
N PRO A 74 19.73 -18.12 -15.03
CA PRO A 74 19.56 -16.92 -15.84
C PRO A 74 18.14 -16.71 -16.35
N GLN A 75 17.47 -17.77 -16.80
CA GLN A 75 16.08 -17.70 -17.27
C GLN A 75 15.11 -17.33 -16.15
N LYS A 76 15.30 -17.88 -14.93
CA LYS A 76 14.51 -17.48 -13.75
C LYS A 76 14.76 -16.02 -13.39
N GLU A 77 16.01 -15.57 -13.41
CA GLU A 77 16.34 -14.17 -13.12
C GLU A 77 15.73 -13.21 -14.16
N ALA A 78 15.72 -13.57 -15.43
CA ALA A 78 15.05 -12.78 -16.47
C ALA A 78 13.53 -12.67 -16.23
N LEU A 79 12.87 -13.76 -15.82
CA LEU A 79 11.46 -13.72 -15.44
C LEU A 79 11.22 -12.87 -14.20
N CYS A 80 12.07 -12.95 -13.19
CA CYS A 80 12.00 -12.11 -12.00
C CYS A 80 12.18 -10.63 -12.33
N ALA A 81 13.13 -10.30 -13.21
CA ALA A 81 13.35 -8.94 -13.66
C ALA A 81 12.15 -8.38 -14.45
N ALA A 82 11.60 -9.16 -15.38
CA ALA A 82 10.41 -8.77 -16.13
C ALA A 82 9.20 -8.59 -15.22
N TRP A 83 9.00 -9.48 -14.24
CA TRP A 83 7.93 -9.35 -13.25
C TRP A 83 8.11 -8.11 -12.38
N ALA A 84 9.34 -7.84 -11.90
CA ALA A 84 9.63 -6.65 -11.11
C ALA A 84 9.35 -5.37 -11.89
N GLN A 85 9.66 -5.31 -13.20
CA GLN A 85 9.33 -4.17 -14.04
C GLN A 85 7.83 -3.98 -14.23
N ARG A 86 7.07 -5.08 -14.48
CA ARG A 86 5.61 -5.04 -14.63
C ARG A 86 4.91 -4.69 -13.32
N SER A 87 5.46 -5.11 -12.19
CA SER A 87 4.89 -4.89 -10.86
C SER A 87 5.31 -3.56 -10.22
N ARG A 88 6.16 -2.77 -10.89
CA ARG A 88 6.54 -1.43 -10.40
C ARG A 88 5.33 -0.52 -10.39
N PRO A 89 5.02 0.09 -9.24
CA PRO A 89 3.96 1.08 -9.20
C PRO A 89 4.35 2.30 -10.03
N ARG A 90 3.49 2.71 -10.93
CA ARG A 90 3.53 4.02 -11.57
C ARG A 90 2.66 4.95 -10.76
N LEU A 91 3.26 6.02 -10.26
CA LEU A 91 2.57 6.99 -9.43
C LEU A 91 2.07 8.15 -10.28
N ALA A 92 0.88 8.63 -9.99
CA ALA A 92 0.30 9.80 -10.64
C ALA A 92 -0.55 10.63 -9.67
N LEU A 93 -0.69 11.92 -9.96
CA LEU A 93 -1.77 12.71 -9.42
C LEU A 93 -3.08 12.20 -10.02
N ALA A 94 -4.06 11.93 -9.18
CA ALA A 94 -5.37 11.47 -9.63
C ALA A 94 -6.11 12.56 -10.42
N THR A 95 -7.00 12.11 -11.28
CA THR A 95 -7.92 12.95 -12.04
C THR A 95 -9.37 12.53 -11.76
N ALA A 96 -10.33 13.25 -12.31
CA ALA A 96 -11.74 12.90 -12.18
C ALA A 96 -12.07 11.52 -12.79
N GLU A 97 -11.31 11.08 -13.80
CA GLU A 97 -11.46 9.79 -14.47
C GLU A 97 -11.09 8.63 -13.54
N ASP A 98 -10.18 8.85 -12.59
CA ASP A 98 -9.77 7.82 -11.62
C ASP A 98 -10.85 7.49 -10.58
N ALA A 99 -11.88 8.31 -10.46
CA ALA A 99 -12.92 8.17 -9.44
C ALA A 99 -13.62 6.80 -9.44
N ALA A 100 -13.83 6.20 -10.63
CA ALA A 100 -14.48 4.90 -10.74
C ALA A 100 -13.60 3.76 -10.21
N ASP A 101 -12.30 3.78 -10.55
CA ASP A 101 -11.34 2.77 -10.10
C ASP A 101 -11.09 2.90 -8.58
N ILE A 102 -10.95 4.15 -8.10
CA ILE A 102 -10.76 4.44 -6.67
C ILE A 102 -11.99 4.00 -5.87
N LEU A 103 -13.20 4.30 -6.37
CA LEU A 103 -14.45 3.85 -5.74
C LEU A 103 -14.55 2.33 -5.71
N THR A 104 -14.18 1.64 -6.78
CA THR A 104 -14.18 0.17 -6.85
C THR A 104 -13.25 -0.42 -5.77
N LEU A 105 -12.06 0.12 -5.63
CA LEU A 105 -11.11 -0.31 -4.59
C LEU A 105 -11.64 0.02 -3.18
N TYR A 106 -12.13 1.23 -2.95
CA TYR A 106 -12.67 1.64 -1.66
C TYR A 106 -13.94 0.85 -1.28
N GLY A 107 -14.83 0.62 -2.24
CA GLY A 107 -16.04 -0.18 -2.08
C GLY A 107 -15.73 -1.60 -1.60
N TRP A 108 -14.68 -2.21 -2.13
CA TRP A 108 -14.23 -3.51 -1.61
C TRP A 108 -13.90 -3.44 -0.11
N TYR A 109 -13.24 -2.38 0.36
CA TYR A 109 -12.95 -2.20 1.78
C TYR A 109 -14.19 -1.94 2.62
N VAL A 110 -15.17 -1.20 2.08
CA VAL A 110 -16.45 -0.98 2.75
C VAL A 110 -17.18 -2.30 2.97
N GLU A 111 -17.19 -3.18 2.00
CA GLU A 111 -17.96 -4.44 2.04
C GLU A 111 -17.21 -5.59 2.72
N ASN A 112 -15.87 -5.59 2.71
CA ASN A 112 -15.08 -6.76 3.08
C ASN A 112 -14.08 -6.52 4.23
N SER A 113 -13.99 -5.29 4.77
CA SER A 113 -12.95 -4.94 5.74
C SER A 113 -13.46 -4.02 6.84
N THR A 114 -12.80 -4.10 7.99
CA THR A 114 -12.97 -3.15 9.10
C THR A 114 -12.03 -1.95 9.00
N ALA A 115 -11.20 -1.84 7.97
CA ALA A 115 -10.27 -0.72 7.79
C ALA A 115 -10.97 0.63 7.53
N THR A 116 -12.24 0.61 7.14
CA THR A 116 -13.13 1.77 7.13
C THR A 116 -14.40 1.45 7.91
N PHE A 117 -14.95 2.46 8.59
CA PHE A 117 -16.21 2.34 9.31
C PHE A 117 -17.42 2.66 8.44
N GLN A 118 -17.22 3.04 7.18
CA GLN A 118 -18.32 3.17 6.24
C GLN A 118 -18.99 1.81 6.01
N ILE A 119 -20.35 1.82 6.03
CA ILE A 119 -21.17 0.61 5.93
C ILE A 119 -21.70 0.44 4.49
N THR A 120 -22.09 1.54 3.87
CA THR A 120 -22.63 1.55 2.51
C THR A 120 -21.65 2.24 1.57
N PRO A 121 -21.24 1.60 0.46
CA PRO A 121 -20.41 2.27 -0.53
C PRO A 121 -21.07 3.54 -1.07
N PRO A 122 -20.33 4.62 -1.27
CA PRO A 122 -20.87 5.82 -1.91
C PRO A 122 -21.19 5.57 -3.39
N THR A 123 -22.03 6.43 -3.97
CA THR A 123 -22.30 6.41 -5.40
C THR A 123 -21.16 7.06 -6.19
N LEU A 124 -21.02 6.72 -7.47
CA LEU A 124 -20.00 7.31 -8.32
C LEU A 124 -20.08 8.85 -8.42
N PRO A 125 -21.26 9.50 -8.53
CA PRO A 125 -21.34 10.96 -8.48
C PRO A 125 -20.81 11.55 -7.17
N GLN A 126 -21.15 10.96 -6.03
CA GLN A 126 -20.64 11.39 -4.72
C GLN A 126 -19.12 11.24 -4.65
N TYR A 127 -18.59 10.14 -5.22
CA TYR A 127 -17.16 9.89 -5.18
C TYR A 127 -16.35 10.79 -6.12
N ARG A 128 -16.93 11.17 -7.28
CA ARG A 128 -16.34 12.20 -8.16
C ARG A 128 -16.22 13.55 -7.46
N GLN A 129 -17.27 13.93 -6.73
CA GLN A 129 -17.23 15.17 -5.94
C GLN A 129 -16.17 15.08 -4.85
N TRP A 130 -16.09 13.95 -4.12
CA TRP A 130 -15.05 13.72 -3.12
C TRP A 130 -13.62 13.80 -3.70
N VAL A 131 -13.39 13.26 -4.90
CA VAL A 131 -12.11 13.39 -5.60
C VAL A 131 -11.77 14.86 -5.86
N ALA A 132 -12.74 15.63 -6.38
CA ALA A 132 -12.55 17.05 -6.64
C ALA A 132 -12.27 17.85 -5.37
N ASP A 133 -13.04 17.63 -4.30
CA ASP A 133 -12.88 18.29 -3.01
C ASP A 133 -11.51 17.94 -2.37
N THR A 134 -11.07 16.69 -2.49
CA THR A 134 -9.77 16.24 -2.00
C THR A 134 -8.63 16.92 -2.73
N LEU A 135 -8.68 16.95 -4.06
CA LEU A 135 -7.66 17.60 -4.91
C LEU A 135 -7.57 19.12 -4.68
N ALA A 136 -8.64 19.75 -4.22
CA ALA A 136 -8.63 21.16 -3.85
C ALA A 136 -7.85 21.46 -2.55
N VAL A 137 -7.61 20.46 -1.71
CA VAL A 137 -6.97 20.60 -0.40
C VAL A 137 -5.54 20.05 -0.41
N ALA A 138 -5.35 18.85 -0.95
CA ALA A 138 -4.09 18.12 -0.91
C ALA A 138 -3.99 17.16 -2.11
N PRO A 139 -2.79 16.63 -2.43
CA PRO A 139 -2.65 15.63 -3.48
C PRO A 139 -3.47 14.36 -3.19
N LEU A 140 -4.21 13.91 -4.18
CA LEU A 140 -4.76 12.55 -4.26
C LEU A 140 -3.90 11.77 -5.27
N LEU A 141 -3.20 10.76 -4.79
CA LEU A 141 -2.23 10.00 -5.57
C LEU A 141 -2.77 8.62 -5.90
N THR A 142 -2.51 8.15 -7.10
CA THR A 142 -2.77 6.77 -7.54
C THR A 142 -1.46 6.04 -7.80
N ALA A 143 -1.48 4.72 -7.57
CA ALA A 143 -0.44 3.81 -8.01
C ALA A 143 -1.07 2.78 -8.94
N ARG A 144 -0.51 2.63 -10.14
CA ARG A 144 -0.97 1.64 -11.14
C ARG A 144 0.17 0.72 -11.55
N ASP A 145 -0.15 -0.52 -11.91
CA ASP A 145 0.83 -1.43 -12.52
C ASP A 145 1.05 -1.10 -14.01
N ALA A 146 1.90 -1.89 -14.67
CA ALA A 146 2.22 -1.68 -16.09
C ALA A 146 1.01 -1.88 -17.02
N ASP A 147 0.02 -2.65 -16.59
CA ASP A 147 -1.19 -2.92 -17.34
C ASP A 147 -2.30 -1.87 -17.04
N GLY A 148 -2.00 -0.84 -16.25
CA GLY A 148 -2.89 0.26 -15.89
C GLY A 148 -3.85 -0.03 -14.73
N ARG A 149 -3.78 -1.20 -14.11
CA ARG A 149 -4.64 -1.57 -12.98
C ARG A 149 -4.28 -0.78 -11.74
N LEU A 150 -5.28 -0.28 -11.02
CA LEU A 150 -5.07 0.45 -9.77
C LEU A 150 -4.56 -0.50 -8.67
N LEU A 151 -3.36 -0.22 -8.14
CA LEU A 151 -2.74 -0.91 -7.01
C LEU A 151 -3.10 -0.27 -5.67
N GLY A 152 -3.41 1.01 -5.67
CA GLY A 152 -3.79 1.75 -4.49
C GLY A 152 -3.90 3.24 -4.74
N PHE A 153 -4.40 3.96 -3.74
CA PHE A 153 -4.43 5.41 -3.71
C PHE A 153 -4.12 5.92 -2.31
N ALA A 154 -3.61 7.15 -2.23
CA ALA A 154 -3.38 7.86 -0.97
C ALA A 154 -3.72 9.34 -1.13
N CYS A 155 -4.26 9.94 -0.09
CA CYS A 155 -4.63 11.35 -0.07
C CYS A 155 -4.59 11.92 1.35
N ALA A 156 -4.83 13.22 1.47
CA ALA A 156 -5.03 13.87 2.73
C ALA A 156 -6.20 14.85 2.67
N HIS A 157 -6.79 15.13 3.80
CA HIS A 157 -7.81 16.15 4.00
C HIS A 157 -7.56 16.88 5.31
N ARG A 158 -8.25 17.99 5.56
CA ARG A 158 -8.11 18.73 6.82
C ARG A 158 -8.45 17.81 8.00
N TYR A 159 -7.61 17.83 9.03
CA TYR A 159 -7.82 17.02 10.24
C TYR A 159 -9.07 17.45 11.00
N HIS A 160 -9.35 18.76 11.05
CA HIS A 160 -10.49 19.32 11.78
C HIS A 160 -10.98 20.61 11.10
N PRO A 161 -12.28 20.93 11.15
CA PRO A 161 -12.82 22.12 10.45
C PRO A 161 -12.47 23.47 11.10
N ARG A 162 -11.93 23.50 12.34
CA ARG A 162 -11.58 24.75 13.01
C ARG A 162 -10.19 25.25 12.56
N GLU A 163 -10.09 26.55 12.35
CA GLU A 163 -8.91 27.25 11.79
C GLU A 163 -7.57 26.96 12.51
N ALA A 164 -7.60 26.79 13.85
CA ALA A 164 -6.39 26.45 14.61
C ALA A 164 -5.77 25.10 14.21
N PHE A 165 -6.48 24.26 13.46
CA PHE A 165 -6.00 22.99 12.93
C PHE A 165 -5.53 23.09 11.45
N ASP A 166 -5.47 24.27 10.85
CA ASP A 166 -5.17 24.45 9.43
C ASP A 166 -3.80 23.88 8.99
N TRP A 167 -2.92 23.61 9.92
CA TRP A 167 -1.61 22.98 9.65
C TRP A 167 -1.59 21.47 9.91
N SER A 168 -2.72 20.88 10.22
CA SER A 168 -2.85 19.43 10.48
C SER A 168 -3.75 18.79 9.44
N CYS A 169 -3.30 17.67 8.87
CA CYS A 169 -4.11 16.89 7.93
C CYS A 169 -4.29 15.46 8.42
N GLU A 170 -5.38 14.83 8.01
CA GLU A 170 -5.58 13.39 8.14
C GLU A 170 -5.27 12.72 6.80
N THR A 171 -4.46 11.68 6.85
CA THR A 171 -4.02 10.93 5.68
C THR A 171 -4.80 9.64 5.53
N THR A 172 -5.08 9.28 4.30
CA THR A 172 -5.78 8.04 3.93
C THR A 172 -4.96 7.26 2.92
N ILE A 173 -4.87 5.94 3.10
CA ILE A 173 -4.28 5.02 2.13
C ILE A 173 -5.08 3.73 2.04
N TYR A 174 -5.37 3.31 0.81
CA TYR A 174 -5.93 2.01 0.50
C TYR A 174 -5.16 1.37 -0.65
N CYS A 175 -4.83 0.08 -0.50
CA CYS A 175 -4.16 -0.69 -1.54
C CYS A 175 -4.94 -1.95 -1.87
N ALA A 176 -4.91 -2.37 -3.13
CA ALA A 176 -5.53 -3.61 -3.54
C ALA A 176 -4.98 -4.79 -2.70
N PRO A 177 -5.83 -5.72 -2.25
CA PRO A 177 -5.40 -6.82 -1.38
C PRO A 177 -4.26 -7.66 -1.96
N ASP A 178 -4.19 -7.76 -3.28
CA ASP A 178 -3.16 -8.49 -4.03
C ASP A 178 -1.94 -7.62 -4.43
N ALA A 179 -1.96 -6.31 -4.11
CA ALA A 179 -0.83 -5.41 -4.32
C ALA A 179 0.23 -5.48 -3.19
N ARG A 180 0.09 -6.39 -2.23
CA ARG A 180 1.04 -6.55 -1.13
C ARG A 180 2.41 -7.00 -1.67
N GLY A 181 3.45 -6.33 -1.19
CA GLY A 181 4.83 -6.64 -1.59
C GLY A 181 5.28 -5.99 -2.92
N THR A 182 4.43 -5.20 -3.58
CA THR A 182 4.78 -4.44 -4.80
C THR A 182 5.53 -3.14 -4.50
N GLY A 183 5.59 -2.71 -3.25
CA GLY A 183 6.12 -1.40 -2.87
C GLY A 183 5.12 -0.23 -3.04
N ALA A 184 3.95 -0.46 -3.64
CA ALA A 184 2.96 0.58 -3.93
C ALA A 184 2.56 1.41 -2.71
N ALA A 185 2.30 0.75 -1.56
CA ALA A 185 1.91 1.45 -0.34
C ALA A 185 3.00 2.41 0.15
N ALA A 186 4.26 1.94 0.19
CA ALA A 186 5.38 2.76 0.64
C ALA A 186 5.66 3.92 -0.33
N ALA A 187 5.57 3.66 -1.64
CA ALA A 187 5.75 4.67 -2.66
C ALA A 187 4.65 5.76 -2.60
N LEU A 188 3.38 5.36 -2.55
CA LEU A 188 2.24 6.28 -2.41
C LEU A 188 2.38 7.16 -1.17
N TYR A 189 2.61 6.51 -0.02
CA TYR A 189 2.58 7.23 1.25
C TYR A 189 3.80 8.12 1.44
N GLY A 190 4.99 7.65 1.04
CA GLY A 190 6.20 8.47 1.05
C GLY A 190 6.07 9.70 0.13
N THR A 191 5.52 9.52 -1.09
CA THR A 191 5.20 10.62 -2.00
C THR A 191 4.24 11.61 -1.36
N LEU A 192 3.14 11.11 -0.76
CA LEU A 192 2.14 11.95 -0.12
C LEU A 192 2.76 12.78 1.01
N LEU A 193 3.50 12.15 1.93
CA LEU A 193 4.11 12.84 3.07
C LEU A 193 5.11 13.91 2.63
N GLN A 194 5.91 13.63 1.60
CA GLN A 194 6.83 14.62 1.06
C GLN A 194 6.09 15.79 0.39
N ALA A 195 5.05 15.50 -0.39
CA ALA A 195 4.22 16.52 -1.02
C ALA A 195 3.53 17.42 0.03
N LEU A 196 2.96 16.82 1.09
CA LEU A 196 2.35 17.55 2.21
C LEU A 196 3.37 18.44 2.92
N THR A 197 4.59 17.93 3.16
CA THR A 197 5.69 18.72 3.74
C THR A 197 6.02 19.93 2.87
N GLN A 198 6.12 19.76 1.55
CA GLN A 198 6.38 20.89 0.62
C GLN A 198 5.20 21.86 0.56
N GLN A 199 3.97 21.38 0.64
CA GLN A 199 2.77 22.20 0.68
C GLN A 199 2.68 23.07 1.95
N GLY A 200 3.35 22.66 3.04
CA GLY A 200 3.43 23.44 4.28
C GLY A 200 2.66 22.86 5.46
N TRP A 201 2.17 21.62 5.34
CA TRP A 201 1.56 20.91 6.47
C TRP A 201 2.59 20.61 7.56
N TRP A 202 2.18 20.68 8.82
CA TRP A 202 3.04 20.44 9.98
C TRP A 202 2.85 19.05 10.58
N ASN A 203 1.60 18.59 10.63
CA ASN A 203 1.27 17.29 11.22
C ASN A 203 0.42 16.48 10.27
N ALA A 204 0.77 15.21 10.10
CA ALA A 204 -0.04 14.21 9.40
C ALA A 204 -0.59 13.22 10.43
N TYR A 205 -1.90 13.05 10.44
CA TYR A 205 -2.59 12.10 11.28
C TYR A 205 -3.08 10.91 10.45
N GLY A 206 -3.09 9.73 11.08
CA GLY A 206 -3.76 8.54 10.57
C GLY A 206 -4.71 8.03 11.63
N VAL A 207 -5.99 7.92 11.31
CA VAL A 207 -7.01 7.31 12.19
C VAL A 207 -7.27 5.90 11.72
N LEU A 208 -6.82 4.91 12.49
CA LEU A 208 -6.87 3.50 12.12
C LEU A 208 -7.97 2.79 12.90
N ALA A 209 -8.68 1.87 12.24
CA ALA A 209 -9.52 0.92 12.96
C ALA A 209 -8.65 0.06 13.90
N ASP A 210 -9.12 -0.22 15.08
CA ASP A 210 -8.45 -1.04 16.09
C ASP A 210 -9.33 -2.28 16.42
N PRO A 211 -8.81 -3.52 16.22
CA PRO A 211 -7.44 -3.87 15.84
C PRO A 211 -7.15 -3.82 14.32
N ASN A 212 -6.00 -3.24 13.95
CA ASN A 212 -5.47 -3.30 12.58
C ASN A 212 -3.93 -3.39 12.59
N PRO A 213 -3.35 -4.50 13.05
CA PRO A 213 -1.91 -4.61 13.26
C PRO A 213 -1.07 -4.45 11.97
N ALA A 214 -1.65 -4.68 10.80
CA ALA A 214 -0.97 -4.47 9.53
C ALA A 214 -0.78 -2.97 9.24
N SER A 215 -1.85 -2.18 9.41
CA SER A 215 -1.81 -0.72 9.24
C SER A 215 -0.95 -0.06 10.31
N GLU A 216 -1.03 -0.50 11.56
CA GLU A 216 -0.19 0.01 12.65
C GLU A 216 1.30 -0.16 12.34
N ARG A 217 1.71 -1.37 11.93
CA ARG A 217 3.11 -1.62 11.53
C ARG A 217 3.53 -0.79 10.32
N PHE A 218 2.62 -0.58 9.38
CA PHE A 218 2.89 0.25 8.22
C PHE A 218 3.12 1.71 8.63
N HIS A 219 2.22 2.31 9.42
CA HIS A 219 2.36 3.69 9.87
C HIS A 219 3.60 3.89 10.76
N ALA A 220 3.87 2.95 11.67
CA ALA A 220 5.10 3.00 12.47
C ALA A 220 6.38 3.01 11.60
N LYS A 221 6.42 2.21 10.52
CA LYS A 221 7.53 2.22 9.54
C LYS A 221 7.64 3.53 8.77
N GLN A 222 6.54 4.26 8.61
CA GLN A 222 6.53 5.58 7.97
C GLN A 222 6.87 6.71 8.95
N GLY A 223 7.21 6.40 10.20
CA GLY A 223 7.59 7.38 11.22
C GLY A 223 6.43 7.92 12.06
N PHE A 224 5.24 7.36 11.94
CA PHE A 224 4.11 7.73 12.80
C PHE A 224 4.24 7.12 14.19
N VAL A 225 3.81 7.86 15.20
CA VAL A 225 3.73 7.44 16.60
C VAL A 225 2.26 7.37 17.01
N CYS A 226 1.88 6.30 17.72
CA CYS A 226 0.53 6.17 18.27
C CYS A 226 0.35 7.14 19.45
N GLU A 227 -0.59 8.06 19.34
CA GLU A 227 -0.90 9.05 20.37
C GLU A 227 -2.03 8.60 21.29
N GLY A 228 -2.89 7.71 20.82
CA GLY A 228 -4.01 7.23 21.65
C GLY A 228 -4.86 6.17 20.99
N ARG A 229 -5.67 5.52 21.82
CA ARG A 229 -6.65 4.51 21.41
C ARG A 229 -8.00 4.76 22.05
N SER A 230 -9.06 4.59 21.30
CA SER A 230 -10.43 4.73 21.77
C SER A 230 -11.18 3.42 21.50
N PRO A 231 -11.53 2.63 22.53
CA PRO A 231 -12.27 1.39 22.34
C PRO A 231 -13.73 1.69 21.99
N ARG A 232 -14.37 0.83 21.21
CA ARG A 232 -15.81 0.87 20.91
C ARG A 232 -16.28 2.18 20.27
N THR A 233 -15.53 2.71 19.30
CA THR A 233 -15.88 3.93 18.57
C THR A 233 -16.82 3.68 17.40
N GLY A 234 -16.84 2.46 16.84
CA GLY A 234 -17.68 2.10 15.71
C GLY A 234 -18.20 0.67 15.81
N TYR A 235 -19.35 0.42 15.15
CA TYR A 235 -19.96 -0.92 15.09
C TYR A 235 -20.08 -1.38 13.64
N LYS A 236 -19.42 -2.48 13.26
CA LYS A 236 -19.44 -3.01 11.91
C LYS A 236 -19.28 -4.54 11.92
N PHE A 237 -19.95 -5.23 11.00
CA PHE A 237 -19.94 -6.69 10.90
C PHE A 237 -20.29 -7.39 12.23
N GLY A 238 -21.30 -6.88 12.93
CA GLY A 238 -21.81 -7.48 14.16
C GLY A 238 -20.91 -7.31 15.39
N ARG A 239 -19.89 -6.44 15.35
CA ARG A 239 -18.97 -6.22 16.47
C ARG A 239 -18.57 -4.77 16.68
N TRP A 240 -18.26 -4.42 17.92
CA TRP A 240 -17.64 -3.16 18.26
C TRP A 240 -16.15 -3.15 17.86
N LEU A 241 -15.72 -2.01 17.33
CA LEU A 241 -14.35 -1.73 16.91
C LEU A 241 -13.89 -0.45 17.58
N GLY A 242 -12.60 -0.38 17.88
CA GLY A 242 -11.95 0.83 18.35
C GLY A 242 -11.31 1.63 17.22
N THR A 243 -10.70 2.75 17.58
CA THR A 243 -9.79 3.51 16.73
C THR A 243 -8.48 3.76 17.45
N SER A 244 -7.39 3.84 16.69
CA SER A 244 -6.11 4.37 17.17
C SER A 244 -5.71 5.57 16.32
N VAL A 245 -5.21 6.61 16.99
CA VAL A 245 -4.74 7.85 16.37
C VAL A 245 -3.21 7.82 16.32
N TRP A 246 -2.68 8.02 15.13
CA TRP A 246 -1.26 8.02 14.85
C TRP A 246 -0.86 9.36 14.26
N CYS A 247 0.26 9.93 14.69
CA CYS A 247 0.75 11.21 14.23
C CYS A 247 2.18 11.12 13.73
N GLN A 248 2.47 11.83 12.65
CA GLN A 248 3.83 12.15 12.22
C GLN A 248 3.97 13.65 12.10
N GLN A 249 4.94 14.22 12.83
CA GLN A 249 5.32 15.60 12.69
C GLN A 249 6.16 15.78 11.41
N LEU A 250 5.61 16.47 10.42
CA LEU A 250 6.25 16.72 9.12
C LEU A 250 7.26 17.88 9.18
N ARG A 251 7.02 18.83 10.10
CA ARG A 251 7.87 19.98 10.33
C ARG A 251 8.04 20.20 11.82
N SER A 252 9.17 20.76 12.22
CA SER A 252 9.48 21.13 13.60
C SER A 252 9.85 22.61 13.69
N GLY A 253 9.61 23.22 14.85
CA GLY A 253 9.97 24.61 15.11
C GLY A 253 8.99 25.27 16.06
N THR A 254 9.34 26.47 16.54
CA THR A 254 8.53 27.29 17.45
C THR A 254 8.04 28.59 16.82
N ALA A 255 8.46 28.88 15.59
CA ALA A 255 7.99 30.05 14.86
C ALA A 255 6.54 29.86 14.41
N ALA A 256 5.80 30.96 14.26
CA ALA A 256 4.47 30.94 13.71
C ALA A 256 4.49 30.32 12.30
N PRO A 257 3.67 29.31 12.03
CA PRO A 257 3.66 28.66 10.71
C PRO A 257 3.12 29.59 9.63
N ALA A 258 3.73 29.57 8.46
CA ALA A 258 3.14 30.18 7.28
C ALA A 258 1.87 29.41 6.87
N PRO A 259 0.89 30.03 6.20
CA PRO A 259 -0.28 29.34 5.68
C PRO A 259 0.11 28.16 4.78
N VAL A 260 -0.67 27.08 4.85
CA VAL A 260 -0.52 25.95 3.93
C VAL A 260 -0.82 26.43 2.51
N ARG A 261 0.07 26.11 1.58
CA ARG A 261 -0.08 26.50 0.16
C ARG A 261 -1.20 25.71 -0.51
N ALA A 262 -1.60 26.19 -1.68
CA ALA A 262 -2.38 25.39 -2.62
C ALA A 262 -1.69 24.03 -2.91
N PRO A 263 -2.45 22.99 -3.29
CA PRO A 263 -1.88 21.71 -3.67
C PRO A 263 -0.80 21.86 -4.74
N LEU A 264 0.21 20.99 -4.68
CA LEU A 264 1.29 20.98 -5.66
C LEU A 264 0.73 20.70 -7.07
N THR A 265 1.22 21.43 -8.04
CA THR A 265 0.92 21.15 -9.45
C THR A 265 1.54 19.82 -9.88
N ALA A 266 1.09 19.28 -11.02
CA ALA A 266 1.67 18.06 -11.58
C ALA A 266 3.18 18.22 -11.85
N GLU A 267 3.64 19.42 -12.27
CA GLU A 267 5.04 19.72 -12.51
C GLU A 267 5.87 19.72 -11.21
N GLU A 268 5.37 20.35 -10.14
CA GLU A 268 6.02 20.35 -8.83
C GLU A 268 6.07 18.95 -8.20
N LEU A 269 5.07 18.12 -8.49
CA LEU A 269 4.96 16.76 -7.96
C LEU A 269 5.83 15.76 -8.72
N ALA A 270 6.10 15.97 -10.01
CA ALA A 270 6.81 15.02 -10.88
C ALA A 270 8.15 14.52 -10.31
N PRO A 271 9.06 15.34 -9.77
CA PRO A 271 10.31 14.87 -9.20
C PRO A 271 10.11 14.01 -7.94
N ILE A 272 9.06 14.27 -7.15
CA ILE A 272 8.73 13.46 -5.98
C ILE A 272 8.24 12.08 -6.42
N LEU A 273 7.31 12.02 -7.38
CA LEU A 273 6.78 10.80 -7.97
C LEU A 273 7.92 9.90 -8.48
N GLN A 274 8.82 10.45 -9.30
CA GLN A 274 9.97 9.74 -9.86
C GLN A 274 10.88 9.17 -8.77
N THR A 275 11.12 9.93 -7.71
CA THR A 275 11.95 9.49 -6.59
C THR A 275 11.37 8.25 -5.92
N TYR A 276 10.08 8.26 -5.61
CA TYR A 276 9.44 7.15 -4.91
C TYR A 276 9.14 5.95 -5.81
N GLU A 277 8.92 6.16 -7.11
CA GLU A 277 8.88 5.07 -8.08
C GLU A 277 10.24 4.35 -8.16
N ALA A 278 11.33 5.10 -8.17
CA ALA A 278 12.68 4.54 -8.15
C ALA A 278 12.96 3.76 -6.84
N LEU A 279 12.56 4.30 -5.69
CA LEU A 279 12.71 3.63 -4.39
C LEU A 279 11.86 2.35 -4.30
N ALA A 280 10.64 2.35 -4.82
CA ALA A 280 9.80 1.16 -4.87
C ALA A 280 10.39 0.06 -5.77
N ALA A 281 11.21 0.44 -6.74
CA ALA A 281 11.89 -0.45 -7.66
C ALA A 281 13.17 -1.06 -7.07
N ALA A 282 13.75 -0.44 -6.06
CA ALA A 282 14.96 -0.96 -5.41
C ALA A 282 14.65 -2.28 -4.68
N PRO A 283 15.55 -3.28 -4.74
CA PRO A 283 15.43 -4.46 -3.89
C PRO A 283 15.38 -3.97 -2.44
N THR A 284 14.33 -4.35 -1.72
CA THR A 284 14.25 -4.04 -0.29
C THR A 284 15.41 -4.76 0.40
N GLU A 285 16.48 -4.05 0.68
CA GLU A 285 17.46 -4.48 1.66
C GLU A 285 16.74 -4.52 3.00
N ILE A 286 16.52 -5.72 3.51
CA ILE A 286 15.96 -6.00 4.83
C ILE A 286 17.05 -6.62 5.68
#